data_9eccb4c214d9bdbb0ed19bf270fbf2c4
#
_entry.id   9eccb4c214d9bdbb0ed19bf270fbf2c4
#
_cell.length_a   1.000
_cell.length_b   1.000
_cell.length_c   1.000
_cell.angle_alpha   90.00
_cell.angle_beta   90.00
_cell.angle_gamma   90.00
#
_symmetry.space_group_name_H-M   'P 1'
#
loop_
_entity.id
_entity.type
_entity.pdbx_description
1 polymer ?
#
loop_
_entity_poly.entity_id
_entity_poly.type
_entity_poly.pdbx_seq_one_letter_code
_entity_poly.pdbx_strand_id
1 'polypeptide(L)'
;MKRLLLMLVLLLVSTMSWGACTVGTVNASFGSVTSFALSGSGEVQTTGTLVVNCDATLNLLTNDSITLNYTGATVSANSRGTLKRTDNAAITDVIPTRLCGLAGCGSNSEVQIGKAYTWSGPTLLSLLGAKQYNIPLYFRTVPGQNVSAGPYQVTLNFSINYNVCAVGILGLCGTPQVGTVATSIVLNMTVTNDCSAMTTPNVNFNSAPLVQNFPTVSQAISVTCTKGSVYTIGINNGANASNNVRRMASGNNRMSYEIYKEATSNRWGSSGTERWSSGVSSQVSADGLLRSYNYTAKVLTTQTTPPAGNYSDTLVVDIAF
;
A
#
# COMPACT_ATOMS: atom_id res chain seq x y z
N MET A 1 53.34 55.35 -5.71
CA MET A 1 52.52 54.90 -6.81
C MET A 1 52.54 53.38 -6.99
N LYS A 2 53.66 52.64 -7.07
CA LYS A 2 53.69 51.18 -7.19
C LYS A 2 52.96 50.41 -6.10
N ARG A 3 53.02 50.82 -4.85
CA ARG A 3 52.34 50.17 -3.73
C ARG A 3 50.80 50.37 -3.73
N LEU A 4 50.33 51.51 -4.27
CA LEU A 4 48.89 51.79 -4.41
C LEU A 4 48.29 50.99 -5.57
N LEU A 5 49.04 50.78 -6.65
CA LEU A 5 48.61 49.96 -7.79
C LEU A 5 48.52 48.47 -7.38
N LEU A 6 49.46 47.99 -6.52
CA LEU A 6 49.42 46.61 -6.05
C LEU A 6 48.24 46.34 -5.12
N MET A 7 47.87 47.33 -4.25
CA MET A 7 46.63 47.21 -3.42
C MET A 7 45.36 47.26 -4.28
N LEU A 8 45.33 48.04 -5.35
CA LEU A 8 44.21 48.12 -6.24
C LEU A 8 44.00 46.80 -7.02
N VAL A 9 45.09 46.15 -7.42
CA VAL A 9 45.05 44.84 -8.08
C VAL A 9 44.64 43.72 -7.13
N LEU A 10 45.05 43.78 -5.84
CA LEU A 10 44.61 42.81 -4.83
C LEU A 10 43.13 42.97 -4.45
N LEU A 11 42.55 44.16 -4.54
CA LEU A 11 41.13 44.42 -4.33
C LEU A 11 40.26 43.97 -5.48
N LEU A 12 40.82 43.76 -6.68
CA LEU A 12 40.11 43.23 -7.87
C LEU A 12 40.08 41.71 -7.95
N VAL A 13 40.83 41.00 -7.10
CA VAL A 13 40.70 39.54 -6.88
C VAL A 13 39.66 39.31 -5.77
N SER A 14 38.51 39.97 -5.86
CA SER A 14 37.35 39.53 -5.13
C SER A 14 37.04 38.11 -5.64
N THR A 15 37.18 37.12 -4.79
CA THR A 15 36.70 35.76 -5.02
C THR A 15 35.27 35.89 -5.54
N MET A 16 35.06 35.67 -6.84
CA MET A 16 33.71 35.44 -7.35
C MET A 16 33.17 34.23 -6.62
N SER A 17 32.44 34.46 -5.55
CA SER A 17 31.60 33.44 -4.91
C SER A 17 30.58 33.08 -5.99
N TRP A 18 30.85 32.00 -6.71
CA TRP A 18 29.90 31.44 -7.64
C TRP A 18 28.75 30.94 -6.79
N GLY A 19 27.59 31.59 -6.91
CA GLY A 19 26.40 31.15 -6.19
C GLY A 19 26.13 29.71 -6.53
N ALA A 20 26.19 28.85 -5.51
CA ALA A 20 25.87 27.44 -5.70
C ALA A 20 24.36 27.25 -5.53
N CYS A 21 23.72 26.51 -6.44
CA CYS A 21 22.33 26.09 -6.22
C CYS A 21 22.22 25.21 -5.00
N THR A 22 21.16 25.37 -4.23
CA THR A 22 20.79 24.46 -3.16
C THR A 22 19.77 23.46 -3.68
N VAL A 23 19.92 22.21 -3.27
CA VAL A 23 19.02 21.11 -3.68
C VAL A 23 18.33 20.55 -2.46
N GLY A 24 17.01 20.49 -2.52
CA GLY A 24 16.15 19.87 -1.50
C GLY A 24 15.15 18.93 -2.13
N THR A 25 14.50 18.16 -1.30
CA THR A 25 13.45 17.22 -1.72
C THR A 25 12.27 17.27 -0.77
N VAL A 26 11.08 17.02 -1.31
CA VAL A 26 9.86 16.77 -0.52
C VAL A 26 9.57 15.28 -0.55
N ASN A 27 9.49 14.66 0.63
CA ASN A 27 9.15 13.25 0.78
C ASN A 27 7.78 12.95 0.16
N ALA A 28 7.63 11.71 -0.33
CA ALA A 28 6.41 11.27 -0.96
C ALA A 28 5.74 10.14 -0.16
N SER A 29 4.42 10.08 -0.21
CA SER A 29 3.64 9.02 0.42
C SER A 29 2.57 8.52 -0.53
N PHE A 30 2.44 7.20 -0.62
CA PHE A 30 1.31 6.57 -1.29
C PHE A 30 0.03 6.59 -0.43
N GLY A 31 0.13 7.03 0.85
CA GLY A 31 -0.98 7.02 1.78
C GLY A 31 -1.33 5.60 2.25
N SER A 32 -2.62 5.40 2.53
CA SER A 32 -3.18 4.09 2.89
C SER A 32 -3.71 3.38 1.64
N VAL A 33 -3.26 2.15 1.42
CA VAL A 33 -3.56 1.36 0.22
C VAL A 33 -3.96 -0.04 0.65
N THR A 34 -5.00 -0.63 0.06
CA THR A 34 -5.37 -2.03 0.35
C THR A 34 -4.38 -2.99 -0.31
N SER A 35 -4.16 -4.16 0.29
CA SER A 35 -3.29 -5.19 -0.30
C SER A 35 -3.80 -5.65 -1.68
N PHE A 36 -5.12 -5.63 -1.89
CA PHE A 36 -5.73 -6.02 -3.16
C PHE A 36 -5.49 -5.01 -4.28
N ALA A 37 -5.33 -3.72 -3.97
CA ALA A 37 -4.90 -2.73 -4.95
C ALA A 37 -3.47 -2.99 -5.44
N LEU A 38 -2.59 -3.51 -4.58
CA LEU A 38 -1.20 -3.86 -4.93
C LEU A 38 -1.09 -5.20 -5.65
N SER A 39 -1.94 -6.17 -5.32
CA SER A 39 -1.95 -7.49 -5.98
C SER A 39 -2.68 -7.48 -7.33
N GLY A 40 -3.50 -6.49 -7.59
CA GLY A 40 -4.17 -6.28 -8.86
C GLY A 40 -3.22 -5.89 -10.00
N SER A 41 -3.77 -5.64 -11.18
CA SER A 41 -3.03 -5.22 -12.38
C SER A 41 -2.76 -3.72 -12.46
N GLY A 42 -3.36 -2.92 -11.57
CA GLY A 42 -3.21 -1.46 -11.51
C GLY A 42 -1.94 -1.02 -10.77
N GLU A 43 -1.43 0.15 -11.14
CA GLU A 43 -0.33 0.80 -10.42
C GLU A 43 -0.90 1.83 -9.42
N VAL A 44 -0.43 1.81 -8.18
CA VAL A 44 -0.66 2.90 -7.23
C VAL A 44 0.36 3.98 -7.47
N GLN A 45 -0.06 5.25 -7.48
CA GLN A 45 0.78 6.38 -7.88
C GLN A 45 0.87 7.43 -6.77
N THR A 46 2.05 8.09 -6.69
CA THR A 46 2.26 9.28 -5.87
C THR A 46 3.33 10.17 -6.51
N THR A 47 3.48 11.38 -6.00
CA THR A 47 4.49 12.34 -6.44
C THR A 47 5.32 12.85 -5.27
N GLY A 48 6.60 13.04 -5.51
CA GLY A 48 7.49 13.84 -4.68
C GLY A 48 7.97 15.05 -5.47
N THR A 49 8.75 15.93 -4.86
CA THR A 49 9.29 17.10 -5.53
C THR A 49 10.78 17.21 -5.26
N LEU A 50 11.55 17.39 -6.32
CA LEU A 50 12.94 17.85 -6.28
C LEU A 50 12.92 19.37 -6.43
N VAL A 51 13.47 20.06 -5.46
CA VAL A 51 13.55 21.53 -5.44
C VAL A 51 14.99 21.95 -5.66
N VAL A 52 15.25 22.72 -6.72
CA VAL A 52 16.58 23.28 -7.01
C VAL A 52 16.47 24.80 -6.97
N ASN A 53 17.04 25.41 -5.95
CA ASN A 53 17.07 26.86 -5.75
C ASN A 53 18.39 27.40 -6.25
N CYS A 54 18.35 28.30 -7.25
CA CYS A 54 19.51 28.95 -7.83
C CYS A 54 19.35 30.48 -7.75
N ASP A 55 20.43 31.20 -7.67
CA ASP A 55 20.44 32.70 -7.69
C ASP A 55 20.14 33.25 -9.12
N ALA A 56 19.10 32.73 -9.78
CA ALA A 56 18.71 33.15 -11.11
C ALA A 56 17.93 34.46 -11.05
N THR A 57 18.45 35.51 -11.65
CA THR A 57 17.83 36.83 -11.70
C THR A 57 17.16 37.14 -13.04
N LEU A 58 17.66 36.61 -14.14
CA LEU A 58 17.06 36.75 -15.47
C LEU A 58 17.53 35.62 -16.38
N ASN A 59 16.64 34.73 -16.72
CA ASN A 59 16.96 33.57 -17.55
C ASN A 59 15.95 33.44 -18.69
N LEU A 60 16.31 33.93 -19.88
CA LEU A 60 15.52 33.85 -21.09
C LEU A 60 16.28 33.04 -22.15
N LEU A 61 15.76 31.83 -22.44
CA LEU A 61 16.25 30.96 -23.52
C LEU A 61 17.72 30.50 -23.35
N THR A 62 18.08 30.02 -22.14
CA THR A 62 19.41 29.43 -21.89
C THR A 62 19.33 27.89 -22.02
N ASN A 63 20.52 27.25 -22.15
CA ASN A 63 20.66 25.79 -22.22
C ASN A 63 20.73 25.15 -20.82
N ASP A 64 19.85 25.56 -19.94
CA ASP A 64 19.78 25.02 -18.57
C ASP A 64 19.46 23.55 -18.57
N SER A 65 20.07 22.81 -17.65
CA SER A 65 19.80 21.39 -17.43
C SER A 65 19.93 21.01 -15.98
N ILE A 66 19.04 20.11 -15.54
CA ILE A 66 19.10 19.44 -14.24
C ILE A 66 19.02 17.95 -14.50
N THR A 67 20.00 17.20 -14.02
CA THR A 67 20.10 15.75 -14.20
C THR A 67 20.00 15.07 -12.85
N LEU A 68 19.03 14.19 -12.70
CA LEU A 68 18.90 13.28 -11.57
C LEU A 68 19.59 11.97 -11.90
N ASN A 69 20.63 11.62 -11.14
CA ASN A 69 21.26 10.31 -11.17
C ASN A 69 20.72 9.49 -10.00
N TYR A 70 20.07 8.38 -10.26
CA TYR A 70 19.56 7.49 -9.24
C TYR A 70 20.68 6.57 -8.73
N THR A 71 21.29 6.90 -7.59
CA THR A 71 22.51 6.25 -7.09
C THR A 71 22.25 5.00 -6.28
N GLY A 72 21.08 4.89 -5.63
CA GLY A 72 20.76 3.73 -4.82
C GLY A 72 19.50 3.89 -3.97
N ALA A 73 19.20 2.85 -3.19
CA ALA A 73 18.10 2.84 -2.23
C ALA A 73 18.47 2.00 -1.01
N THR A 74 17.81 2.25 0.14
CA THR A 74 18.00 1.44 1.36
C THR A 74 17.64 -0.03 1.16
N VAL A 75 16.64 -0.29 0.31
CA VAL A 75 16.26 -1.63 -0.16
C VAL A 75 16.00 -1.55 -1.66
N SER A 76 16.48 -2.52 -2.43
CA SER A 76 16.32 -2.55 -3.88
C SER A 76 16.02 -3.96 -4.40
N ALA A 77 15.25 -4.03 -5.48
CA ALA A 77 15.02 -5.23 -6.27
C ALA A 77 14.88 -4.85 -7.75
N ASN A 78 15.51 -5.62 -8.64
CA ASN A 78 15.44 -5.39 -10.10
C ASN A 78 15.78 -3.94 -10.49
N SER A 79 16.85 -3.38 -9.91
CA SER A 79 17.31 -1.99 -10.12
C SER A 79 16.28 -0.92 -9.76
N ARG A 80 15.32 -1.23 -8.89
CA ARG A 80 14.31 -0.31 -8.37
C ARG A 80 14.39 -0.20 -6.85
N GLY A 81 14.12 0.98 -6.32
CA GLY A 81 13.87 1.15 -4.89
C GLY A 81 12.63 0.37 -4.48
N THR A 82 12.69 -0.28 -3.33
CA THR A 82 11.69 -1.26 -2.94
C THR A 82 11.24 -0.98 -1.51
N LEU A 83 9.97 -0.68 -1.33
CA LEU A 83 9.36 -0.49 -0.02
C LEU A 83 9.42 -1.79 0.78
N LYS A 84 9.84 -1.73 2.03
CA LYS A 84 9.92 -2.85 2.97
C LYS A 84 9.20 -2.50 4.27
N ARG A 85 8.65 -3.53 4.94
CA ARG A 85 8.03 -3.40 6.27
C ARG A 85 9.00 -2.79 7.27
N THR A 86 8.51 -1.84 8.09
CA THR A 86 9.33 -1.13 9.10
C THR A 86 9.04 -1.56 10.53
N ASP A 87 7.88 -2.12 10.80
CA ASP A 87 7.43 -2.52 12.15
C ASP A 87 7.73 -3.99 12.49
N ASN A 88 7.98 -4.82 11.48
CA ASN A 88 8.25 -6.25 11.69
C ASN A 88 9.30 -6.78 10.70
N ALA A 89 10.52 -6.97 11.18
CA ALA A 89 11.64 -7.44 10.37
C ALA A 89 11.50 -8.91 9.89
N ALA A 90 10.65 -9.72 10.54
CA ALA A 90 10.39 -11.10 10.12
C ALA A 90 9.54 -11.18 8.84
N ILE A 91 8.82 -10.10 8.51
CA ILE A 91 8.06 -10.02 7.26
C ILE A 91 8.99 -9.56 6.15
N THR A 92 9.19 -10.43 5.16
CA THR A 92 10.09 -10.19 4.02
C THR A 92 9.38 -9.62 2.80
N ASP A 93 8.08 -9.33 2.91
CA ASP A 93 7.28 -8.74 1.84
C ASP A 93 7.87 -7.40 1.39
N VAL A 94 7.89 -7.18 0.08
CA VAL A 94 8.45 -5.98 -0.54
C VAL A 94 7.55 -5.47 -1.67
N ILE A 95 7.58 -4.15 -1.90
CA ILE A 95 6.81 -3.50 -2.96
C ILE A 95 7.80 -2.69 -3.82
N PRO A 96 8.25 -3.23 -4.97
CA PRO A 96 9.11 -2.50 -5.87
C PRO A 96 8.40 -1.25 -6.43
N THR A 97 9.15 -0.15 -6.57
CA THR A 97 8.62 1.11 -7.08
C THR A 97 9.35 1.55 -8.34
N ARG A 98 8.61 2.11 -9.29
CA ARG A 98 9.15 2.79 -10.47
C ARG A 98 9.25 4.27 -10.17
N LEU A 99 10.40 4.87 -10.49
CA LEU A 99 10.62 6.32 -10.50
C LEU A 99 10.59 6.82 -11.93
N CYS A 100 9.85 7.89 -12.20
CA CYS A 100 9.73 8.46 -13.53
C CYS A 100 9.93 9.98 -13.51
N GLY A 101 10.63 10.48 -14.51
CA GLY A 101 10.84 11.91 -14.71
C GLY A 101 9.64 12.64 -15.34
N LEU A 102 8.66 11.92 -15.89
CA LEU A 102 7.44 12.45 -16.50
C LEU A 102 6.19 11.71 -16.01
N ALA A 103 5.06 12.41 -15.96
CA ALA A 103 3.78 11.90 -15.44
C ALA A 103 3.29 10.60 -16.10
N GLY A 104 3.48 10.46 -17.41
CA GLY A 104 3.08 9.28 -18.16
C GLY A 104 3.84 8.00 -17.83
N CYS A 105 5.01 8.14 -17.19
CA CYS A 105 5.89 7.02 -16.83
C CYS A 105 6.17 6.02 -17.97
N GLY A 106 6.30 6.54 -19.19
CA GLY A 106 6.69 5.74 -20.35
C GLY A 106 8.10 5.17 -20.21
N SER A 107 8.46 4.21 -21.04
CA SER A 107 9.76 3.51 -21.00
C SER A 107 10.97 4.45 -21.00
N ASN A 108 10.86 5.59 -21.68
CA ASN A 108 11.94 6.59 -21.79
C ASN A 108 12.02 7.54 -20.60
N SER A 109 11.07 7.52 -19.68
CA SER A 109 11.05 8.39 -18.50
C SER A 109 11.24 7.63 -17.19
N GLU A 110 11.26 6.30 -17.20
CA GLU A 110 11.60 5.48 -16.03
C GLU A 110 13.09 5.57 -15.73
N VAL A 111 13.42 5.89 -14.48
CA VAL A 111 14.81 5.99 -14.00
C VAL A 111 15.07 4.84 -13.03
N GLN A 112 15.95 3.93 -13.42
CA GLN A 112 16.39 2.80 -12.59
C GLN A 112 17.67 3.17 -11.82
N ILE A 113 18.02 2.42 -10.80
CA ILE A 113 19.29 2.57 -10.07
C ILE A 113 20.46 2.44 -11.07
N GLY A 114 21.39 3.39 -11.01
CA GLY A 114 22.51 3.51 -11.95
C GLY A 114 22.17 4.20 -13.27
N LYS A 115 20.95 4.70 -13.44
CA LYS A 115 20.50 5.49 -14.61
C LYS A 115 20.23 6.93 -14.21
N ALA A 116 20.11 7.79 -15.23
CA ALA A 116 19.87 9.21 -15.07
C ALA A 116 18.68 9.68 -15.92
N TYR A 117 18.07 10.78 -15.49
CA TYR A 117 17.08 11.52 -16.26
C TYR A 117 17.43 13.01 -16.24
N THR A 118 17.37 13.67 -17.42
CA THR A 118 17.72 15.07 -17.56
C THR A 118 16.51 15.89 -18.03
N TRP A 119 16.19 16.92 -17.27
CA TRP A 119 15.27 17.98 -17.69
C TRP A 119 16.08 19.11 -18.31
N SER A 120 15.70 19.61 -19.48
CA SER A 120 16.36 20.67 -20.19
C SER A 120 15.41 21.44 -21.10
N GLY A 121 15.81 22.59 -21.55
CA GLY A 121 15.08 23.41 -22.51
C GLY A 121 13.65 23.78 -22.04
N PRO A 122 12.61 23.70 -22.90
CA PRO A 122 11.25 24.11 -22.58
C PRO A 122 10.64 23.32 -21.39
N THR A 123 11.00 22.04 -21.24
CA THR A 123 10.51 21.20 -20.13
C THR A 123 11.02 21.72 -18.79
N LEU A 124 12.29 22.09 -18.69
CA LEU A 124 12.85 22.66 -17.47
C LEU A 124 12.32 24.07 -17.22
N LEU A 125 12.21 24.89 -18.27
CA LEU A 125 11.68 26.26 -18.18
C LEU A 125 10.26 26.29 -17.66
N SER A 126 9.41 25.33 -18.03
CA SER A 126 8.03 25.21 -17.53
C SER A 126 7.94 24.88 -16.04
N LEU A 127 9.02 24.40 -15.43
CA LEU A 127 9.12 24.05 -14.00
C LEU A 127 9.76 25.18 -13.18
N LEU A 128 10.18 26.28 -13.82
CA LEU A 128 10.79 27.41 -13.16
C LEU A 128 9.73 28.27 -12.45
N GLY A 129 9.86 28.39 -11.13
CA GLY A 129 9.17 29.41 -10.34
C GLY A 129 9.98 30.70 -10.24
N ALA A 130 9.66 31.60 -9.30
CA ALA A 130 10.29 32.90 -9.17
C ALA A 130 11.83 32.87 -8.97
N LYS A 131 12.37 31.82 -8.35
CA LYS A 131 13.82 31.61 -8.12
C LYS A 131 14.18 30.12 -7.96
N GLN A 132 13.27 29.21 -8.28
CA GLN A 132 13.47 27.78 -8.03
C GLN A 132 12.83 26.92 -9.11
N TYR A 133 13.43 25.76 -9.36
CA TYR A 133 12.82 24.70 -10.15
C TYR A 133 12.12 23.72 -9.21
N ASN A 134 10.82 23.53 -9.40
CA ASN A 134 10.01 22.55 -8.70
C ASN A 134 9.74 21.36 -9.63
N ILE A 135 10.60 20.36 -9.55
CA ILE A 135 10.59 19.23 -10.48
C ILE A 135 9.77 18.09 -9.87
N PRO A 136 8.60 17.74 -10.43
CA PRO A 136 7.82 16.62 -9.93
C PRO A 136 8.50 15.29 -10.28
N LEU A 137 8.61 14.42 -9.28
CA LEU A 137 9.06 13.03 -9.42
C LEU A 137 7.86 12.12 -9.24
N TYR A 138 7.63 11.26 -10.23
CA TYR A 138 6.46 10.38 -10.24
C TYR A 138 6.86 8.99 -9.79
N PHE A 139 6.20 8.49 -8.74
CA PHE A 139 6.41 7.17 -8.20
C PHE A 139 5.20 6.28 -8.46
N ARG A 140 5.45 5.04 -8.85
CA ARG A 140 4.42 4.03 -9.11
C ARG A 140 4.83 2.70 -8.52
N THR A 141 3.87 1.94 -7.99
CA THR A 141 4.13 0.55 -7.57
C THR A 141 4.22 -0.36 -8.79
N VAL A 142 4.99 -1.44 -8.66
CA VAL A 142 4.93 -2.55 -9.62
C VAL A 142 3.72 -3.42 -9.24
N PRO A 143 2.77 -3.68 -10.15
CA PRO A 143 1.58 -4.49 -9.85
C PRO A 143 1.88 -5.95 -9.48
N GLY A 144 0.88 -6.64 -8.93
CA GLY A 144 0.96 -8.08 -8.66
C GLY A 144 1.68 -8.42 -7.36
N GLN A 145 1.78 -7.49 -6.39
CA GLN A 145 2.46 -7.72 -5.12
C GLN A 145 1.48 -8.23 -4.05
N ASN A 146 1.64 -9.49 -3.63
CA ASN A 146 0.91 -10.06 -2.50
C ASN A 146 1.65 -9.78 -1.19
N VAL A 147 1.22 -8.77 -0.46
CA VAL A 147 1.89 -8.27 0.73
C VAL A 147 0.96 -8.20 1.94
N SER A 148 1.54 -8.32 3.12
CA SER A 148 0.84 -8.19 4.40
C SER A 148 0.56 -6.72 4.73
N ALA A 149 -0.45 -6.47 5.57
CA ALA A 149 -0.78 -5.13 6.06
C ALA A 149 0.30 -4.59 7.01
N GLY A 150 0.51 -3.27 6.98
CA GLY A 150 1.41 -2.54 7.86
C GLY A 150 2.15 -1.40 7.17
N PRO A 151 3.06 -0.71 7.88
CA PRO A 151 3.85 0.40 7.34
C PRO A 151 5.03 -0.11 6.51
N TYR A 152 5.22 0.49 5.34
CA TYR A 152 6.31 0.23 4.41
C TYR A 152 7.06 1.51 4.09
N GLN A 153 8.39 1.42 3.98
CA GLN A 153 9.24 2.56 3.69
C GLN A 153 10.45 2.16 2.83
N VAL A 154 10.94 3.11 2.05
CA VAL A 154 12.26 3.07 1.39
C VAL A 154 12.82 4.48 1.29
N THR A 155 14.14 4.63 1.45
CA THR A 155 14.87 5.85 1.14
C THR A 155 15.58 5.66 -0.20
N LEU A 156 15.31 6.57 -1.15
CA LEU A 156 15.92 6.62 -2.47
C LEU A 156 17.01 7.68 -2.47
N ASN A 157 18.21 7.35 -2.95
CA ASN A 157 19.37 8.22 -2.94
C ASN A 157 19.68 8.71 -4.36
N PHE A 158 19.98 9.99 -4.47
CA PHE A 158 20.23 10.66 -5.75
C PHE A 158 21.49 11.51 -5.70
N SER A 159 22.10 11.69 -6.86
CA SER A 159 23.08 12.73 -7.13
C SER A 159 22.51 13.66 -8.21
N ILE A 160 22.31 14.93 -7.88
CA ILE A 160 21.71 15.92 -8.75
C ILE A 160 22.82 16.78 -9.34
N ASN A 161 22.98 16.68 -10.65
CA ASN A 161 23.87 17.57 -11.41
C ASN A 161 23.03 18.72 -11.98
N TYR A 162 23.43 19.94 -11.74
CA TYR A 162 22.78 21.12 -12.32
C TYR A 162 23.76 21.94 -13.12
N ASN A 163 23.29 22.50 -14.23
CA ASN A 163 23.95 23.51 -15.05
C ASN A 163 22.88 24.55 -15.39
N VAL A 164 22.85 25.63 -14.62
CA VAL A 164 21.82 26.67 -14.70
C VAL A 164 22.50 28.03 -14.86
N CYS A 165 21.93 28.87 -15.68
CA CYS A 165 22.44 30.21 -15.90
C CYS A 165 21.75 31.24 -14.99
N ALA A 166 22.48 31.93 -14.14
CA ALA A 166 21.94 32.97 -13.28
C ALA A 166 21.55 34.24 -14.05
N VAL A 167 22.35 34.61 -15.04
CA VAL A 167 22.09 35.74 -15.93
C VAL A 167 22.39 35.33 -17.36
N GLY A 168 21.38 35.28 -18.23
CA GLY A 168 21.56 34.87 -19.61
C GLY A 168 20.45 35.32 -20.54
N ILE A 169 20.83 35.62 -21.80
CA ILE A 169 19.91 36.04 -22.85
C ILE A 169 20.29 35.30 -24.14
N LEU A 170 19.30 34.78 -24.87
CA LEU A 170 19.44 34.22 -26.23
C LEU A 170 20.53 33.13 -26.34
N GLY A 171 20.65 32.23 -25.37
CA GLY A 171 21.63 31.14 -25.39
C GLY A 171 23.03 31.51 -24.86
N LEU A 172 23.28 32.78 -24.53
CA LEU A 172 24.52 33.24 -23.91
C LEU A 172 24.36 33.29 -22.38
N CYS A 173 25.22 32.59 -21.65
CA CYS A 173 25.26 32.59 -20.19
C CYS A 173 26.44 33.47 -19.70
N GLY A 174 26.09 34.52 -18.94
CA GLY A 174 27.09 35.39 -18.30
C GLY A 174 27.59 34.87 -16.97
N THR A 175 26.74 34.14 -16.22
CA THR A 175 27.05 33.56 -14.89
C THR A 175 26.51 32.15 -14.79
N PRO A 176 27.27 31.12 -15.21
CA PRO A 176 26.86 29.73 -15.06
C PRO A 176 26.97 29.28 -13.60
N GLN A 177 25.96 28.59 -13.11
CA GLN A 177 25.96 27.84 -11.83
C GLN A 177 26.00 26.37 -12.16
N VAL A 178 27.10 25.72 -11.87
CA VAL A 178 27.31 24.28 -12.14
C VAL A 178 27.71 23.58 -10.87
N GLY A 179 27.09 22.44 -10.57
CA GLY A 179 27.44 21.67 -9.39
C GLY A 179 26.75 20.31 -9.31
N THR A 180 27.12 19.60 -8.27
CA THR A 180 26.57 18.29 -7.95
C THR A 180 26.21 18.24 -6.47
N VAL A 181 25.00 17.84 -6.13
CA VAL A 181 24.51 17.71 -4.76
C VAL A 181 23.89 16.32 -4.56
N ALA A 182 24.30 15.63 -3.50
CA ALA A 182 23.65 14.41 -3.06
C ALA A 182 22.39 14.76 -2.27
N THR A 183 21.29 14.01 -2.52
CA THR A 183 20.02 14.16 -1.80
C THR A 183 19.30 12.83 -1.71
N SER A 184 18.22 12.79 -0.95
CA SER A 184 17.39 11.59 -0.80
C SER A 184 15.92 11.93 -0.66
N ILE A 185 15.05 10.98 -1.05
CA ILE A 185 13.61 11.05 -0.84
C ILE A 185 13.18 9.82 -0.07
N VAL A 186 12.38 10.01 0.98
CA VAL A 186 11.71 8.93 1.69
C VAL A 186 10.34 8.69 1.07
N LEU A 187 10.09 7.46 0.64
CA LEU A 187 8.78 6.98 0.23
C LEU A 187 8.13 6.19 1.36
N ASN A 188 6.88 6.48 1.65
CA ASN A 188 6.08 5.81 2.66
C ASN A 188 4.80 5.24 2.06
N MET A 189 4.32 4.14 2.62
CA MET A 189 3.03 3.54 2.33
C MET A 189 2.51 2.80 3.56
N THR A 190 1.22 2.85 3.81
CA THR A 190 0.55 1.98 4.78
C THR A 190 -0.36 1.02 4.03
N VAL A 191 -0.04 -0.27 4.06
CA VAL A 191 -0.94 -1.31 3.53
C VAL A 191 -1.96 -1.63 4.61
N THR A 192 -3.25 -1.49 4.27
CA THR A 192 -4.36 -1.75 5.20
C THR A 192 -4.84 -3.19 5.12
N ASN A 193 -5.38 -3.70 6.24
CA ASN A 193 -6.14 -4.94 6.23
C ASN A 193 -7.43 -4.75 5.45
N ASP A 194 -7.78 -5.76 4.65
CA ASP A 194 -9.03 -5.80 3.90
C ASP A 194 -9.44 -7.24 3.61
N CYS A 195 -10.72 -7.46 3.32
CA CYS A 195 -11.25 -8.74 2.84
C CYS A 195 -12.05 -8.50 1.56
N SER A 196 -11.74 -9.23 0.51
CA SER A 196 -12.34 -9.05 -0.81
C SER A 196 -13.52 -9.96 -1.10
N ALA A 197 -13.61 -11.11 -0.43
CA ALA A 197 -14.66 -12.08 -0.66
C ALA A 197 -14.93 -12.94 0.58
N MET A 198 -16.21 -13.32 0.75
CA MET A 198 -16.64 -14.31 1.72
C MET A 198 -17.69 -15.21 1.07
N THR A 199 -17.50 -16.52 1.20
CA THR A 199 -18.46 -17.53 0.74
C THR A 199 -19.08 -18.26 1.93
N THR A 200 -20.40 -18.19 2.05
CA THR A 200 -21.19 -18.79 3.12
C THR A 200 -22.25 -19.71 2.50
N PRO A 201 -22.06 -21.04 2.50
CA PRO A 201 -23.04 -21.95 1.95
C PRO A 201 -24.29 -22.05 2.86
N ASN A 202 -25.44 -22.29 2.25
CA ASN A 202 -26.66 -22.57 3.00
C ASN A 202 -26.56 -23.94 3.70
N VAL A 203 -27.00 -23.99 4.97
CA VAL A 203 -27.09 -25.24 5.72
C VAL A 203 -28.45 -25.90 5.46
N ASN A 204 -28.46 -27.13 4.94
CA ASN A 204 -29.65 -27.89 4.70
C ASN A 204 -29.59 -29.20 5.50
N PHE A 205 -30.47 -29.34 6.48
CA PHE A 205 -30.59 -30.54 7.30
C PHE A 205 -31.40 -31.67 6.64
N ASN A 206 -31.96 -31.41 5.42
CA ASN A 206 -32.90 -32.31 4.75
C ASN A 206 -34.17 -32.57 5.55
N SER A 207 -34.84 -33.72 5.34
CA SER A 207 -36.06 -34.13 6.04
C SER A 207 -35.80 -35.34 6.90
N ALA A 208 -36.37 -35.34 8.10
CA ALA A 208 -36.31 -36.48 9.01
C ALA A 208 -37.62 -36.59 9.81
N PRO A 209 -38.07 -37.80 10.17
CA PRO A 209 -39.31 -38.00 10.90
C PRO A 209 -39.22 -37.56 12.36
N LEU A 210 -38.04 -37.61 12.97
CA LEU A 210 -37.78 -37.25 14.36
C LEU A 210 -36.49 -36.43 14.48
N VAL A 211 -36.36 -35.60 15.53
CA VAL A 211 -35.16 -34.69 15.70
C VAL A 211 -33.84 -35.46 15.79
N GLN A 212 -33.84 -36.68 16.34
CA GLN A 212 -32.65 -37.54 16.44
C GLN A 212 -32.21 -38.13 15.07
N ASN A 213 -33.05 -38.07 14.06
CA ASN A 213 -32.75 -38.64 12.74
C ASN A 213 -32.21 -37.63 11.76
N PHE A 214 -32.15 -36.34 12.12
CA PHE A 214 -31.53 -35.33 11.25
C PHE A 214 -30.03 -35.58 11.14
N PRO A 215 -29.45 -35.55 9.92
CA PRO A 215 -28.02 -35.70 9.71
C PRO A 215 -27.25 -34.51 10.28
N THR A 216 -26.02 -34.74 10.70
CA THR A 216 -25.05 -33.65 10.89
C THR A 216 -24.62 -33.12 9.53
N VAL A 217 -24.62 -31.81 9.35
CA VAL A 217 -24.17 -31.14 8.14
C VAL A 217 -22.78 -30.61 8.37
N SER A 218 -21.81 -30.97 7.50
CA SER A 218 -20.45 -30.48 7.54
C SER A 218 -20.18 -29.63 6.29
N GLN A 219 -19.73 -28.38 6.49
CA GLN A 219 -19.45 -27.41 5.42
C GLN A 219 -18.30 -26.48 5.84
N ALA A 220 -17.95 -25.53 4.98
CA ALA A 220 -16.94 -24.52 5.27
C ALA A 220 -17.42 -23.14 4.86
N ILE A 221 -17.10 -22.14 5.69
CA ILE A 221 -17.07 -20.73 5.29
C ILE A 221 -15.67 -20.42 4.82
N SER A 222 -15.56 -19.75 3.68
CA SER A 222 -14.27 -19.31 3.11
C SER A 222 -14.22 -17.81 3.02
N VAL A 223 -13.06 -17.25 3.40
CA VAL A 223 -12.83 -15.79 3.40
C VAL A 223 -11.48 -15.49 2.75
N THR A 224 -11.47 -14.53 1.84
CA THR A 224 -10.24 -14.03 1.20
C THR A 224 -9.91 -12.66 1.79
N CYS A 225 -8.83 -12.60 2.59
CA CYS A 225 -8.38 -11.38 3.25
C CYS A 225 -6.89 -11.12 2.98
N THR A 226 -6.41 -9.93 3.33
CA THR A 226 -4.99 -9.56 3.25
C THR A 226 -4.13 -10.63 3.91
N LYS A 227 -3.03 -10.98 3.27
CA LYS A 227 -2.03 -11.93 3.77
C LYS A 227 -1.61 -11.59 5.21
N GLY A 228 -1.64 -12.59 6.10
CA GLY A 228 -1.24 -12.41 7.49
C GLY A 228 -2.20 -11.58 8.36
N SER A 229 -3.38 -11.19 7.85
CA SER A 229 -4.36 -10.43 8.63
C SER A 229 -4.84 -11.20 9.86
N VAL A 230 -4.96 -10.48 10.95
CA VAL A 230 -5.58 -10.98 12.20
C VAL A 230 -7.00 -10.44 12.26
N TYR A 231 -7.96 -11.34 12.25
CA TYR A 231 -9.39 -11.03 12.36
C TYR A 231 -10.13 -12.19 13.00
N THR A 232 -11.39 -11.99 13.32
CA THR A 232 -12.29 -13.03 13.82
C THR A 232 -13.55 -13.09 12.99
N ILE A 233 -14.12 -14.30 12.83
CA ILE A 233 -15.42 -14.51 12.19
C ILE A 233 -16.44 -14.89 13.24
N GLY A 234 -17.58 -14.21 13.23
CA GLY A 234 -18.73 -14.49 14.08
C GLY A 234 -19.93 -14.96 13.26
N ILE A 235 -20.78 -15.79 13.90
CA ILE A 235 -22.09 -16.16 13.37
C ILE A 235 -23.13 -15.81 14.45
N ASN A 236 -24.11 -14.98 14.12
CA ASN A 236 -25.14 -14.59 15.07
C ASN A 236 -26.05 -15.77 15.49
N ASN A 237 -26.99 -15.51 16.37
CA ASN A 237 -27.91 -16.55 16.87
C ASN A 237 -29.11 -16.78 15.96
N GLY A 238 -29.22 -16.10 14.83
CA GLY A 238 -30.36 -16.20 13.92
C GLY A 238 -31.56 -15.33 14.30
N ALA A 239 -32.51 -15.26 13.40
CA ALA A 239 -33.69 -14.40 13.54
C ALA A 239 -34.70 -14.94 14.58
N ASN A 240 -34.64 -16.24 14.91
CA ASN A 240 -35.62 -16.92 15.80
C ASN A 240 -35.02 -17.41 17.11
N ALA A 241 -33.83 -16.89 17.47
CA ALA A 241 -33.15 -17.35 18.69
C ALA A 241 -33.90 -17.06 19.99
N SER A 242 -33.66 -17.88 21.02
CA SER A 242 -34.07 -17.59 22.38
C SER A 242 -33.06 -18.18 23.35
N ASN A 243 -32.78 -17.46 24.43
CA ASN A 243 -31.82 -17.87 25.46
C ASN A 243 -30.47 -18.34 24.87
N ASN A 244 -29.97 -17.60 23.91
CA ASN A 244 -28.72 -17.88 23.19
C ASN A 244 -28.74 -19.20 22.36
N VAL A 245 -29.87 -19.83 22.15
CA VAL A 245 -30.03 -21.05 21.34
C VAL A 245 -30.59 -20.67 19.97
N ARG A 246 -29.97 -21.17 18.91
CA ARG A 246 -30.43 -21.00 17.51
C ARG A 246 -31.68 -21.82 17.27
N ARG A 247 -32.66 -21.25 16.58
CA ARG A 247 -33.91 -21.96 16.28
C ARG A 247 -34.38 -21.64 14.86
N MET A 248 -34.70 -22.66 14.10
CA MET A 248 -35.48 -22.55 12.88
C MET A 248 -36.97 -22.41 13.23
N ALA A 249 -37.73 -21.68 12.42
CA ALA A 249 -39.15 -21.44 12.57
C ALA A 249 -39.98 -22.05 11.44
N SER A 250 -41.15 -22.57 11.78
CA SER A 250 -42.26 -22.89 10.89
C SER A 250 -43.55 -22.39 11.51
N GLY A 251 -44.04 -21.22 11.11
CA GLY A 251 -45.12 -20.53 11.83
C GLY A 251 -44.74 -20.29 13.31
N ASN A 252 -45.56 -20.77 14.22
CA ASN A 252 -45.31 -20.67 15.68
C ASN A 252 -44.35 -21.76 16.22
N ASN A 253 -44.08 -22.79 15.42
CA ASN A 253 -43.24 -23.91 15.87
C ASN A 253 -41.76 -23.55 15.74
N ARG A 254 -40.95 -24.14 16.62
CA ARG A 254 -39.50 -23.93 16.65
C ARG A 254 -38.75 -25.25 16.70
N MET A 255 -37.62 -25.29 16.00
CA MET A 255 -36.67 -26.41 16.02
C MET A 255 -35.27 -25.88 16.29
N SER A 256 -34.72 -26.28 17.43
CA SER A 256 -33.41 -25.84 17.90
C SER A 256 -32.29 -26.54 17.17
N TYR A 257 -31.25 -25.81 16.83
CA TYR A 257 -30.03 -26.31 16.17
C TYR A 257 -28.80 -25.55 16.66
N GLU A 258 -27.60 -26.06 16.36
CA GLU A 258 -26.40 -25.36 16.70
C GLU A 258 -25.30 -25.58 15.65
N ILE A 259 -24.34 -24.62 15.59
CA ILE A 259 -23.18 -24.65 14.72
C ILE A 259 -21.94 -24.69 15.59
N TYR A 260 -21.06 -25.65 15.30
CA TYR A 260 -19.83 -25.89 16.02
C TYR A 260 -18.62 -25.73 15.12
N LYS A 261 -17.53 -25.23 15.69
CA LYS A 261 -16.22 -25.12 15.01
C LYS A 261 -15.69 -26.53 14.76
N GLU A 262 -15.41 -26.85 13.50
CA GLU A 262 -14.96 -28.17 13.06
C GLU A 262 -15.95 -29.30 13.50
N ALA A 263 -15.44 -30.49 13.80
CA ALA A 263 -16.21 -31.61 14.34
C ALA A 263 -16.16 -31.66 15.87
N THR A 264 -16.12 -30.49 16.52
CA THR A 264 -16.03 -30.36 17.99
C THR A 264 -17.37 -30.07 18.63
N SER A 265 -17.38 -29.80 19.96
CA SER A 265 -18.50 -29.22 20.71
C SER A 265 -18.34 -27.71 20.96
N ASN A 266 -17.29 -27.08 20.42
CA ASN A 266 -17.05 -25.64 20.56
C ASN A 266 -18.02 -24.87 19.69
N ARG A 267 -18.96 -24.18 20.30
CA ARG A 267 -19.96 -23.37 19.61
C ARG A 267 -19.29 -22.27 18.79
N TRP A 268 -19.78 -22.06 17.58
CA TRP A 268 -19.40 -20.91 16.76
C TRP A 268 -20.45 -19.79 16.90
N GLY A 269 -20.14 -18.78 17.67
CA GLY A 269 -21.04 -17.67 17.97
C GLY A 269 -20.52 -16.32 17.48
N SER A 270 -21.18 -15.24 17.90
CA SER A 270 -20.89 -13.88 17.47
C SER A 270 -20.04 -13.06 18.43
N SER A 271 -19.73 -13.58 19.63
CA SER A 271 -19.03 -12.81 20.67
C SER A 271 -17.98 -13.62 21.42
N GLY A 272 -17.00 -12.91 21.99
CA GLY A 272 -15.95 -13.47 22.83
C GLY A 272 -15.23 -14.66 22.21
N THR A 273 -15.04 -15.73 23.00
CA THR A 273 -14.34 -16.95 22.57
C THR A 273 -15.12 -17.80 21.57
N GLU A 274 -16.41 -17.54 21.40
CA GLU A 274 -17.22 -18.21 20.40
C GLU A 274 -16.90 -17.75 18.97
N ARG A 275 -16.35 -16.52 18.78
CA ARG A 275 -15.84 -16.09 17.47
C ARG A 275 -14.63 -16.94 17.09
N TRP A 276 -14.43 -17.14 15.79
CA TRP A 276 -13.32 -17.95 15.26
C TRP A 276 -12.19 -17.07 14.75
N SER A 277 -11.02 -17.17 15.38
CA SER A 277 -9.84 -16.39 14.99
C SER A 277 -9.22 -16.89 13.68
N SER A 278 -8.74 -15.95 12.85
CA SER A 278 -7.99 -16.23 11.63
C SER A 278 -6.71 -17.04 11.89
N GLY A 279 -6.10 -16.90 13.07
CA GLY A 279 -4.88 -17.63 13.44
C GLY A 279 -5.08 -19.15 13.64
N VAL A 280 -6.33 -19.61 13.79
CA VAL A 280 -6.69 -21.03 13.99
C VAL A 280 -7.76 -21.49 12.98
N SER A 281 -7.77 -20.90 11.77
CA SER A 281 -8.60 -21.36 10.66
C SER A 281 -8.27 -22.80 10.29
N SER A 282 -9.25 -23.56 9.78
CA SER A 282 -9.07 -24.97 9.42
C SER A 282 -8.04 -25.17 8.30
N GLN A 283 -7.99 -24.24 7.34
CA GLN A 283 -7.05 -24.27 6.22
C GLN A 283 -6.65 -22.84 5.79
N VAL A 284 -5.45 -22.72 5.24
CA VAL A 284 -4.92 -21.47 4.63
C VAL A 284 -4.33 -21.83 3.28
N SER A 285 -4.63 -21.04 2.25
CA SER A 285 -4.02 -21.18 0.91
C SER A 285 -2.51 -20.90 0.94
N ALA A 286 -1.78 -21.40 -0.05
CA ALA A 286 -0.33 -21.22 -0.14
C ALA A 286 0.09 -19.74 -0.25
N ASP A 287 -0.74 -18.88 -0.82
CA ASP A 287 -0.52 -17.44 -0.94
C ASP A 287 -0.91 -16.67 0.34
N GLY A 288 -1.51 -17.35 1.34
CA GLY A 288 -1.91 -16.79 2.62
C GLY A 288 -3.18 -15.93 2.59
N LEU A 289 -3.90 -15.86 1.46
CA LEU A 289 -5.07 -15.00 1.27
C LEU A 289 -6.38 -15.69 1.67
N LEU A 290 -6.63 -16.90 1.13
CA LEU A 290 -7.87 -17.65 1.39
C LEU A 290 -7.74 -18.45 2.67
N ARG A 291 -8.72 -18.29 3.58
CA ARG A 291 -8.86 -19.09 4.79
C ARG A 291 -10.20 -19.79 4.79
N SER A 292 -10.22 -21.07 5.17
CA SER A 292 -11.42 -21.87 5.32
C SER A 292 -11.66 -22.24 6.77
N TYR A 293 -12.93 -22.25 7.17
CA TYR A 293 -13.44 -22.51 8.50
C TYR A 293 -14.45 -23.64 8.40
N ASN A 294 -13.99 -24.87 8.63
CA ASN A 294 -14.83 -26.06 8.55
C ASN A 294 -15.74 -26.13 9.77
N TYR A 295 -17.01 -26.29 9.58
CA TYR A 295 -17.97 -26.35 10.69
C TYR A 295 -18.92 -27.53 10.56
N THR A 296 -19.54 -27.88 11.68
CA THR A 296 -20.67 -28.83 11.74
C THR A 296 -21.91 -28.13 12.28
N ALA A 297 -23.04 -28.36 11.62
CA ALA A 297 -24.35 -27.94 12.09
C ALA A 297 -25.17 -29.15 12.45
N LYS A 298 -25.88 -29.07 13.59
CA LYS A 298 -26.67 -30.19 14.14
C LYS A 298 -28.01 -29.70 14.65
N VAL A 299 -29.09 -30.42 14.35
CA VAL A 299 -30.36 -30.28 15.07
C VAL A 299 -30.17 -30.84 16.50
N LEU A 300 -30.61 -30.09 17.50
CA LEU A 300 -30.43 -30.51 18.90
C LEU A 300 -31.42 -31.61 19.26
N THR A 301 -30.93 -32.75 19.73
CA THR A 301 -31.74 -33.94 20.06
C THR A 301 -32.40 -33.87 21.46
N THR A 302 -32.03 -32.86 22.25
CA THR A 302 -32.56 -32.63 23.61
C THR A 302 -33.94 -31.96 23.64
N GLN A 303 -34.55 -31.75 22.47
CA GLN A 303 -35.88 -31.16 22.29
C GLN A 303 -36.91 -32.21 21.88
N THR A 304 -38.18 -31.98 22.17
CA THR A 304 -39.28 -32.78 21.60
C THR A 304 -39.36 -32.52 20.08
N THR A 305 -39.72 -33.57 19.30
CA THR A 305 -39.94 -33.41 17.88
C THR A 305 -41.11 -32.46 17.63
N PRO A 306 -40.88 -31.31 16.95
CA PRO A 306 -41.96 -30.38 16.67
C PRO A 306 -42.84 -30.90 15.53
N PRO A 307 -44.05 -30.33 15.30
CA PRO A 307 -44.93 -30.71 14.22
C PRO A 307 -44.21 -30.66 12.83
N ALA A 308 -44.68 -31.48 11.89
CA ALA A 308 -44.17 -31.48 10.53
C ALA A 308 -44.33 -30.09 9.89
N GLY A 309 -43.32 -29.67 9.15
CA GLY A 309 -43.29 -28.35 8.50
C GLY A 309 -41.96 -28.01 7.89
N ASN A 310 -41.89 -26.89 7.13
CA ASN A 310 -40.69 -26.35 6.60
C ASN A 310 -40.09 -25.35 7.61
N TYR A 311 -38.98 -25.71 8.21
CA TYR A 311 -38.29 -24.91 9.24
C TYR A 311 -37.15 -24.16 8.61
N SER A 312 -37.08 -22.84 8.81
CA SER A 312 -35.99 -21.97 8.31
C SER A 312 -35.52 -20.98 9.35
N ASP A 313 -34.28 -20.53 9.22
CA ASP A 313 -33.69 -19.44 10.00
C ASP A 313 -32.74 -18.62 9.07
N THR A 314 -32.46 -17.40 9.48
CA THR A 314 -31.51 -16.54 8.79
C THR A 314 -30.38 -16.18 9.75
N LEU A 315 -29.16 -16.52 9.36
CA LEU A 315 -27.94 -16.20 10.08
C LEU A 315 -27.17 -15.06 9.40
N VAL A 316 -26.51 -14.24 10.20
CA VAL A 316 -25.54 -13.25 9.74
C VAL A 316 -24.14 -13.72 10.13
N VAL A 317 -23.25 -13.73 9.16
CA VAL A 317 -21.81 -13.96 9.35
C VAL A 317 -21.11 -12.63 9.23
N ASP A 318 -20.25 -12.29 10.19
CA ASP A 318 -19.49 -11.05 10.21
C ASP A 318 -18.00 -11.28 10.42
N ILE A 319 -17.18 -10.33 9.93
CA ILE A 319 -15.74 -10.28 10.15
C ILE A 319 -15.45 -9.06 11.02
N ALA A 320 -14.57 -9.22 12.03
CA ALA A 320 -14.08 -8.13 12.85
C ALA A 320 -12.54 -8.17 12.91
N PHE A 321 -11.89 -7.01 12.61
CA PHE A 321 -10.46 -6.76 12.75
C PHE A 321 -10.08 -6.27 14.14
#